data_22ea4dae3ed3f61ff7cbd8673167c783
#
_entry.id   22ea4dae3ed3f61ff7cbd8673167c783
#
_cell.length_a   1.000
_cell.length_b   1.000
_cell.length_c   1.000
_cell.angle_alpha   90.00
_cell.angle_beta   90.00
_cell.angle_gamma   90.00
#
_symmetry.space_group_name_H-M   'P 1'
#
loop_
_entity.id
_entity.type
_entity.pdbx_description
1 polymer ?
#
loop_
_entity_poly.entity_id
_entity_poly.type
_entity_poly.pdbx_seq_one_letter_code
_entity_poly.pdbx_strand_id
1 'polypeptide(L)'
;MSSEVRKVEKPWGYELIFAHTESYAGKILHVEAGEALSLQYHEEKDETLYLLYGEYDLTLEVDGELVTRTVHEGEAFRVQPGTRHRMVAGPQGCDIVEVSTPELEDVVRLEDRYGRS
;
A
#
# COMPACT_ATOMS: atom_id res chain seq x y z
N MET A 1 -26.60 -7.80 -3.15
CA MET A 1 -26.02 -7.36 -4.42
C MET A 1 -24.49 -7.51 -4.35
N SER A 2 -23.88 -8.11 -5.36
CA SER A 2 -22.43 -8.28 -5.39
C SER A 2 -21.75 -7.07 -6.05
N SER A 3 -20.54 -6.78 -5.60
CA SER A 3 -19.70 -5.79 -6.23
C SER A 3 -18.72 -6.48 -7.16
N GLU A 4 -18.34 -5.79 -8.22
CA GLU A 4 -17.34 -6.29 -9.15
C GLU A 4 -15.95 -6.10 -8.55
N VAL A 5 -15.12 -7.14 -8.60
CA VAL A 5 -13.73 -7.08 -8.15
C VAL A 5 -12.84 -6.86 -9.39
N ARG A 6 -12.03 -5.80 -9.35
CA ARG A 6 -11.15 -5.47 -10.46
C ARG A 6 -9.70 -5.76 -10.08
N LYS A 7 -9.02 -6.56 -10.91
CA LYS A 7 -7.60 -6.87 -10.74
C LYS A 7 -6.75 -5.94 -11.59
N VAL A 8 -5.75 -5.32 -10.98
CA VAL A 8 -4.80 -4.43 -11.66
C VAL A 8 -3.40 -4.98 -11.46
N GLU A 9 -2.73 -5.35 -12.56
CA GLU A 9 -1.36 -5.85 -12.51
C GLU A 9 -0.39 -4.72 -12.21
N LYS A 10 0.60 -5.01 -11.37
CA LYS A 10 1.65 -4.07 -10.96
C LYS A 10 3.01 -4.74 -11.12
N PRO A 11 4.11 -3.98 -11.24
CA PRO A 11 5.46 -4.59 -11.34
C PRO A 11 5.81 -5.45 -10.13
N TRP A 12 5.25 -5.16 -8.97
CA TRP A 12 5.53 -5.84 -7.71
C TRP A 12 4.51 -6.95 -7.36
N GLY A 13 3.48 -7.15 -8.16
CA GLY A 13 2.41 -8.10 -7.90
C GLY A 13 1.09 -7.64 -8.50
N TYR A 14 0.05 -7.47 -7.68
CA TYR A 14 -1.24 -6.99 -8.19
C TYR A 14 -2.08 -6.37 -7.07
N GLU A 15 -3.10 -5.63 -7.48
CA GLU A 15 -4.15 -5.10 -6.59
C GLU A 15 -5.48 -5.73 -6.97
N LEU A 16 -6.26 -6.10 -5.96
CA LEU A 16 -7.66 -6.45 -6.14
C LEU A 16 -8.50 -5.33 -5.52
N ILE A 17 -9.17 -4.55 -6.37
CA ILE A 17 -10.03 -3.46 -5.91
C ILE A 17 -11.41 -4.06 -5.72
N PHE A 18 -11.81 -4.27 -4.46
CA PHE A 18 -13.08 -4.91 -4.14
C PHE A 18 -14.18 -3.92 -3.73
N ALA A 19 -13.81 -2.67 -3.47
CA ALA A 19 -14.76 -1.62 -3.12
C ALA A 19 -14.26 -0.28 -3.62
N HIS A 20 -15.15 0.47 -4.27
CA HIS A 20 -14.85 1.84 -4.69
C HIS A 20 -16.15 2.60 -4.81
N THR A 21 -16.36 3.55 -3.94
CA THR A 21 -17.55 4.40 -3.90
C THR A 21 -17.11 5.86 -3.82
N GLU A 22 -18.07 6.77 -3.79
CA GLU A 22 -17.78 8.20 -3.62
C GLU A 22 -17.11 8.51 -2.27
N SER A 23 -17.27 7.61 -1.29
CA SER A 23 -16.83 7.85 0.10
C SER A 23 -15.62 7.06 0.51
N TYR A 24 -15.36 5.90 -0.11
CA TYR A 24 -14.27 5.03 0.33
C TYR A 24 -13.78 4.12 -0.79
N ALA A 25 -12.62 3.52 -0.57
CA ALA A 25 -12.09 2.46 -1.41
C ALA A 25 -11.53 1.33 -0.53
N GLY A 26 -11.56 0.11 -1.06
CA GLY A 26 -10.96 -1.05 -0.40
C GLY A 26 -10.27 -1.91 -1.42
N LYS A 27 -9.08 -2.38 -1.08
CA LYS A 27 -8.32 -3.25 -1.98
C LYS A 27 -7.40 -4.19 -1.22
N ILE A 28 -6.99 -5.24 -1.91
CA ILE A 28 -5.97 -6.14 -1.41
C ILE A 28 -4.74 -5.94 -2.29
N LEU A 29 -3.60 -5.72 -1.65
CA LEU A 29 -2.30 -5.63 -2.32
C LEU A 29 -1.60 -6.97 -2.14
N HIS A 30 -1.30 -7.64 -3.26
CA HIS A 30 -0.48 -8.85 -3.24
C HIS A 30 0.90 -8.46 -3.74
N VAL A 31 1.90 -8.55 -2.86
CA VAL A 31 3.28 -8.17 -3.17
C VAL A 31 4.14 -9.43 -3.19
N GLU A 32 4.79 -9.69 -4.33
CA GLU A 32 5.65 -10.85 -4.48
C GLU A 32 6.88 -10.76 -3.58
N ALA A 33 7.44 -11.91 -3.24
CA ALA A 33 8.60 -12.00 -2.35
C ALA A 33 9.72 -11.04 -2.78
N GLY A 34 10.18 -10.22 -1.86
CA GLY A 34 11.28 -9.28 -2.09
C GLY A 34 10.96 -8.08 -2.97
N GLU A 35 9.75 -8.00 -3.51
CA GLU A 35 9.35 -6.86 -4.33
C GLU A 35 8.92 -5.67 -3.47
N ALA A 36 8.92 -4.49 -4.06
CA ALA A 36 8.68 -3.25 -3.32
C ALA A 36 7.71 -2.32 -4.06
N LEU A 37 6.90 -1.60 -3.30
CA LEU A 37 6.21 -0.43 -3.81
C LEU A 37 7.19 0.74 -3.84
N SER A 38 6.80 1.83 -4.50
CA SER A 38 7.64 3.03 -4.55
C SER A 38 7.72 3.70 -3.18
N LEU A 39 8.77 4.50 -2.97
CA LEU A 39 8.76 5.51 -1.92
C LEU A 39 7.84 6.61 -2.42
N GLN A 40 6.76 6.87 -1.73
CA GLN A 40 5.66 7.69 -2.23
C GLN A 40 4.93 8.41 -1.10
N TYR A 41 4.10 9.38 -1.49
CA TYR A 41 3.10 9.95 -0.61
C TYR A 41 1.82 10.22 -1.40
N HIS A 42 0.73 10.46 -0.68
CA HIS A 42 -0.56 10.82 -1.27
C HIS A 42 -0.89 12.24 -0.84
N GLU A 43 -1.45 13.03 -1.75
CA GLU A 43 -1.78 14.42 -1.44
C GLU A 43 -3.06 14.53 -0.62
N GLU A 44 -4.06 13.70 -0.92
CA GLU A 44 -5.37 13.73 -0.27
C GLU A 44 -5.78 12.40 0.35
N LYS A 45 -5.31 11.29 -0.23
CA LYS A 45 -5.71 9.95 0.21
C LYS A 45 -5.22 9.64 1.61
N ASP A 46 -6.15 9.22 2.45
CA ASP A 46 -5.91 8.72 3.81
C ASP A 46 -6.18 7.22 3.77
N GLU A 47 -5.25 6.41 4.24
CA GLU A 47 -5.38 4.95 4.16
C GLU A 47 -4.96 4.27 5.45
N THR A 48 -5.53 3.09 5.68
CA THR A 48 -5.09 2.18 6.74
C THR A 48 -4.81 0.83 6.09
N LEU A 49 -3.67 0.27 6.45
CA LEU A 49 -3.15 -0.99 5.90
C LEU A 49 -3.17 -2.04 7.00
N TYR A 50 -3.72 -3.21 6.70
CA TYR A 50 -3.75 -4.35 7.62
C TYR A 50 -3.04 -5.53 6.97
N LEU A 51 -2.03 -6.08 7.66
CA LEU A 51 -1.28 -7.21 7.12
C LEU A 51 -2.03 -8.52 7.38
N LEU A 52 -2.51 -9.14 6.30
CA LEU A 52 -3.26 -10.37 6.35
C LEU A 52 -2.37 -11.61 6.31
N TYR A 53 -1.29 -11.58 5.51
CA TYR A 53 -0.38 -12.71 5.32
C TYR A 53 1.04 -12.23 5.05
N GLY A 54 2.03 -12.96 5.60
CA GLY A 54 3.43 -12.70 5.36
C GLY A 54 4.00 -11.61 6.25
N GLU A 55 4.99 -10.89 5.75
CA GLU A 55 5.56 -9.73 6.43
C GLU A 55 6.11 -8.74 5.41
N TYR A 56 6.25 -7.50 5.81
CA TYR A 56 6.91 -6.48 4.99
C TYR A 56 7.64 -5.48 5.87
N ASP A 57 8.64 -4.85 5.28
CA ASP A 57 9.31 -3.73 5.93
C ASP A 57 8.60 -2.44 5.52
N LEU A 58 8.13 -1.70 6.51
CA LEU A 58 7.49 -0.41 6.32
C LEU A 58 8.48 0.69 6.64
N THR A 59 8.77 1.52 5.65
CA THR A 59 9.46 2.80 5.86
C THR A 59 8.40 3.86 5.94
N LEU A 60 8.39 4.62 7.03
CA LEU A 60 7.36 5.62 7.30
C LEU A 60 8.02 6.89 7.80
N GLU A 61 7.55 8.03 7.31
CA GLU A 61 8.01 9.33 7.79
C GLU A 61 7.44 9.62 9.18
N VAL A 62 8.34 9.87 10.14
CA VAL A 62 7.98 10.24 11.51
C VAL A 62 8.81 11.47 11.87
N ASP A 63 8.15 12.59 12.16
CA ASP A 63 8.82 13.86 12.50
C ASP A 63 9.86 14.29 11.46
N GLY A 64 9.51 14.12 10.18
CA GLY A 64 10.37 14.52 9.06
C GLY A 64 11.46 13.54 8.69
N GLU A 65 11.61 12.44 9.42
CA GLU A 65 12.63 11.41 9.16
C GLU A 65 11.98 10.10 8.72
N LEU A 66 12.68 9.34 7.88
CA LEU A 66 12.23 8.03 7.44
C LEU A 66 12.70 6.97 8.43
N VAL A 67 11.75 6.22 9.00
CA VAL A 67 12.00 5.15 9.96
C VAL A 67 11.47 3.84 9.37
N THR A 68 12.28 2.78 9.43
CA THR A 68 11.89 1.48 8.89
C THR A 68 11.67 0.47 10.02
N ARG A 69 10.60 -0.29 9.91
CA ARG A 69 10.29 -1.39 10.83
C ARG A 69 9.64 -2.55 10.10
N THR A 70 9.80 -3.76 10.63
CA THR A 70 9.11 -4.94 10.11
C THR A 70 7.69 -4.98 10.65
N VAL A 71 6.74 -5.22 9.75
CA VAL A 71 5.32 -5.36 10.08
C VAL A 71 4.98 -6.85 10.03
N HIS A 72 4.26 -7.33 11.05
CA HIS A 72 3.85 -8.72 11.19
C HIS A 72 2.35 -8.88 11.00
N GLU A 73 1.92 -10.11 10.71
CA GLU A 73 0.50 -10.44 10.53
C GLU A 73 -0.33 -9.92 11.68
N GLY A 74 -1.48 -9.32 11.35
CA GLY A 74 -2.40 -8.77 12.33
C GLY A 74 -2.14 -7.33 12.72
N GLU A 75 -1.02 -6.75 12.30
CA GLU A 75 -0.73 -5.34 12.59
C GLU A 75 -1.34 -4.43 11.54
N ALA A 76 -1.74 -3.24 11.97
CA ALA A 76 -2.31 -2.23 11.08
C ALA A 76 -1.62 -0.88 11.28
N PHE A 77 -1.51 -0.12 10.18
CA PHE A 77 -0.90 1.20 10.17
C PHE A 77 -1.73 2.16 9.34
N ARG A 78 -1.91 3.35 9.87
CA ARG A 78 -2.53 4.46 9.13
C ARG A 78 -1.44 5.27 8.44
N VAL A 79 -1.67 5.59 7.17
CA VAL A 79 -0.82 6.50 6.40
C VAL A 79 -1.67 7.72 6.05
N GLN A 80 -1.38 8.82 6.72
CA GLN A 80 -2.10 10.08 6.50
C GLN A 80 -1.61 10.79 5.23
N PRO A 81 -2.42 11.68 4.65
CA PRO A 81 -1.98 12.47 3.49
C PRO A 81 -0.65 13.19 3.77
N GLY A 82 0.21 13.24 2.76
CA GLY A 82 1.51 13.91 2.86
C GLY A 82 2.61 13.10 3.52
N THR A 83 2.31 11.91 4.02
CA THR A 83 3.30 11.08 4.72
C THR A 83 4.06 10.20 3.74
N ARG A 84 5.39 10.36 3.66
CA ARG A 84 6.23 9.52 2.82
C ARG A 84 6.29 8.11 3.40
N HIS A 85 6.14 7.12 2.54
CA HIS A 85 6.16 5.72 2.97
C HIS A 85 6.57 4.78 1.83
N ARG A 86 7.05 3.59 2.21
CA ARG A 86 7.42 2.51 1.28
C ARG A 86 7.19 1.17 1.95
N MET A 87 6.73 0.19 1.17
CA MET A 87 6.57 -1.18 1.62
C MET A 87 7.46 -2.10 0.78
N VAL A 88 8.24 -2.96 1.45
CA VAL A 88 9.08 -3.97 0.80
C VAL A 88 8.68 -5.33 1.37
N ALA A 89 8.19 -6.23 0.51
CA ALA A 89 7.74 -7.55 0.96
C ALA A 89 8.92 -8.39 1.46
N GLY A 90 8.65 -9.19 2.48
CA GLY A 90 9.61 -10.16 3.01
C GLY A 90 9.76 -11.38 2.09
N PRO A 91 10.49 -12.41 2.56
CA PRO A 91 10.87 -13.56 1.71
C PRO A 91 9.70 -14.45 1.27
N GLN A 92 8.53 -14.28 1.88
CA GLN A 92 7.33 -15.04 1.50
C GLN A 92 6.31 -14.21 0.72
N GLY A 93 6.65 -12.94 0.44
CA GLY A 93 5.67 -12.01 -0.06
C GLY A 93 4.70 -11.57 1.02
N CYS A 94 3.66 -10.83 0.66
CA CYS A 94 2.64 -10.43 1.63
C CYS A 94 1.32 -10.07 0.94
N ASP A 95 0.24 -10.20 1.71
CA ASP A 95 -1.09 -9.76 1.31
C ASP A 95 -1.57 -8.73 2.32
N ILE A 96 -1.87 -7.53 1.83
CA ILE A 96 -2.23 -6.37 2.65
C ILE A 96 -3.63 -5.91 2.27
N VAL A 97 -4.50 -5.74 3.26
CA VAL A 97 -5.80 -5.12 3.03
C VAL A 97 -5.66 -3.63 3.24
N GLU A 98 -6.05 -2.86 2.24
CA GLU A 98 -6.03 -1.40 2.32
C GLU A 98 -7.46 -0.89 2.30
N VAL A 99 -7.82 -0.06 3.30
CA VAL A 99 -9.04 0.73 3.26
C VAL A 99 -8.63 2.18 3.18
N SER A 100 -9.31 2.96 2.34
CA SER A 100 -8.89 4.34 2.11
C SER A 100 -10.06 5.23 1.70
N THR A 101 -9.77 6.53 1.68
CA THR A 101 -10.60 7.50 0.97
C THR A 101 -10.54 7.18 -0.53
N PRO A 102 -11.47 7.69 -1.36
CA PRO A 102 -11.67 7.15 -2.72
C PRO A 102 -10.64 7.53 -3.79
N GLU A 103 -9.63 8.32 -3.48
CA GLU A 103 -8.64 8.83 -4.44
C GLU A 103 -7.64 7.72 -4.84
N LEU A 104 -8.09 6.75 -5.65
CA LEU A 104 -7.30 5.58 -6.03
C LEU A 104 -5.99 5.90 -6.76
N GLU A 105 -5.96 6.96 -7.55
CA GLU A 105 -4.81 7.31 -8.38
C GLU A 105 -3.94 8.40 -7.80
N ASP A 106 -4.24 8.85 -6.59
CA ASP A 106 -3.51 9.90 -5.90
C ASP A 106 -2.20 9.34 -5.34
N VAL A 107 -1.13 9.42 -6.14
CA VAL A 107 0.19 8.98 -5.72
C VAL A 107 1.26 9.88 -6.34
N VAL A 108 2.22 10.31 -5.50
CA VAL A 108 3.44 10.99 -5.95
C VAL A 108 4.60 10.06 -5.63
N ARG A 109 5.25 9.53 -6.66
CA ARG A 109 6.38 8.62 -6.51
C ARG A 109 7.68 9.39 -6.44
N LEU A 110 8.46 9.15 -5.38
CA LEU A 110 9.75 9.80 -5.15
C LEU A 110 10.90 8.91 -5.61
N GLU A 111 10.81 7.61 -5.35
CA GLU A 111 11.77 6.61 -5.81
C GLU A 111 10.99 5.35 -6.16
N ASP A 112 11.28 4.76 -7.31
CA ASP A 112 10.61 3.55 -7.75
C ASP A 112 11.62 2.59 -8.38
N ARG A 113 11.68 1.36 -7.83
CA ARG A 113 12.58 0.29 -8.29
C ARG A 113 12.37 -0.04 -9.77
N TYR A 114 11.15 0.16 -10.28
CA TYR A 114 10.73 -0.21 -11.64
C TYR A 114 10.74 0.98 -12.61
N GLY A 115 11.19 2.15 -12.18
CA GLY A 115 11.34 3.32 -13.03
C GLY A 115 10.04 4.05 -13.39
N ARG A 116 8.97 3.86 -12.63
CA ARG A 116 7.71 4.61 -12.85
C ARG A 116 7.83 6.02 -12.28
N SER A 117 7.13 6.93 -12.89
CA SER A 117 7.08 8.31 -12.41
C SER A 117 5.81 8.61 -11.62
#